data_38d4a7b060de2c0bfd937be745d33bc1
#
_entry.id   38d4a7b060de2c0bfd937be745d33bc1
#
_cell.length_a   1.000
_cell.length_b   1.000
_cell.length_c   1.000
_cell.angle_alpha   90.00
_cell.angle_beta   90.00
_cell.angle_gamma   90.00
#
_symmetry.space_group_name_H-M   'P 1'
#
loop_
_entity.id
_entity.type
_entity.pdbx_description
1 polymer ?
#
loop_
_entity_poly.entity_id
_entity_poly.type
_entity_poly.pdbx_seq_one_letter_code
_entity_poly.pdbx_strand_id
1 'polypeptide(L)'
;MTFKKFAADFSDRAQAYATGNALQDLLEPPPDALTVFENGPGRWRIEVYFDTAQGERDPAGELAPLLSGPLPEFSAEEVPELNWVAISQAALPPVRAGRFTIHGSHDRARIARGPNTILIDAGEAFGTAHHATTLGCLLAIDRLARSCKFASVLDLGCGSGVLAIAVAKSIVGARIVAADMDAQSVKVAAENVRLNGVASQIRVVRASGTTHPEIRSRAPFDLLIANILAGPLIRLAPQLAPPIDRGGTLVLSGILVPQAPEVIATYSAHGFALQRHDRITGWSTLTFARR
;
A
#
# COMPACT_ATOMS: atom_id res chain seq x y z
N MET A 1 -6.80 -4.61 20.11
CA MET A 1 -8.23 -4.89 19.81
C MET A 1 -8.39 -6.39 19.72
N THR A 2 -9.25 -6.97 20.51
CA THR A 2 -9.53 -8.40 20.46
C THR A 2 -10.86 -8.58 19.73
N PHE A 3 -10.88 -9.47 18.73
CA PHE A 3 -12.09 -9.74 17.97
C PHE A 3 -12.66 -11.10 18.32
N LYS A 4 -13.99 -11.21 18.33
CA LYS A 4 -14.70 -12.46 18.38
C LYS A 4 -15.23 -12.78 16.97
N LYS A 5 -14.86 -13.93 16.45
CA LYS A 5 -15.31 -14.41 15.14
C LYS A 5 -16.50 -15.33 15.34
N PHE A 6 -17.51 -15.16 14.51
CA PHE A 6 -18.63 -16.09 14.39
C PHE A 6 -18.67 -16.61 12.95
N ALA A 7 -18.84 -17.92 12.78
CA ALA A 7 -18.88 -18.53 11.48
C ALA A 7 -20.12 -19.43 11.31
N ALA A 8 -20.70 -19.41 10.11
CA ALA A 8 -21.83 -20.28 9.75
C ALA A 8 -21.64 -20.84 8.33
N ASP A 9 -22.00 -22.11 8.15
CA ASP A 9 -21.93 -22.80 6.85
C ASP A 9 -23.30 -22.90 6.20
N PHE A 10 -23.35 -22.78 4.88
CA PHE A 10 -24.55 -22.82 4.05
C PHE A 10 -24.36 -23.76 2.88
N SER A 11 -25.43 -24.43 2.48
CA SER A 11 -25.48 -25.21 1.25
C SER A 11 -26.00 -24.41 0.05
N ASP A 12 -26.54 -23.21 0.27
CA ASP A 12 -27.10 -22.33 -0.74
C ASP A 12 -26.38 -20.98 -0.75
N ARG A 13 -25.90 -20.56 -1.94
CA ARG A 13 -25.22 -19.30 -2.15
C ARG A 13 -26.10 -18.09 -1.85
N ALA A 14 -27.34 -18.13 -2.34
CA ALA A 14 -28.25 -16.98 -2.18
C ALA A 14 -28.60 -16.76 -0.71
N GLN A 15 -28.78 -17.85 0.05
CA GLN A 15 -29.03 -17.78 1.48
C GLN A 15 -27.80 -17.23 2.23
N ALA A 16 -26.58 -17.67 1.90
CA ALA A 16 -25.36 -17.13 2.49
C ALA A 16 -25.23 -15.62 2.29
N TYR A 17 -25.39 -15.14 1.05
CA TYR A 17 -25.33 -13.70 0.76
C TYR A 17 -26.47 -12.91 1.40
N ALA A 18 -27.70 -13.44 1.42
CA ALA A 18 -28.82 -12.79 2.08
C ALA A 18 -28.59 -12.63 3.59
N THR A 19 -28.06 -13.69 4.25
CA THR A 19 -27.72 -13.62 5.67
C THR A 19 -26.56 -12.65 5.91
N GLY A 20 -25.54 -12.62 5.05
CA GLY A 20 -24.43 -11.67 5.14
C GLY A 20 -24.88 -10.22 5.04
N ASN A 21 -25.73 -9.91 4.08
CA ASN A 21 -26.32 -8.58 3.94
C ASN A 21 -27.18 -8.21 5.16
N ALA A 22 -27.98 -9.14 5.68
CA ALA A 22 -28.78 -8.90 6.87
C ALA A 22 -27.92 -8.59 8.11
N LEU A 23 -26.80 -9.31 8.30
CA LEU A 23 -25.83 -9.02 9.35
C LEU A 23 -25.24 -7.60 9.22
N GLN A 24 -24.95 -7.18 7.99
CA GLN A 24 -24.38 -5.87 7.73
C GLN A 24 -25.39 -4.73 7.88
N ASP A 25 -26.63 -4.95 7.44
CA ASP A 25 -27.63 -3.88 7.28
C ASP A 25 -28.57 -3.74 8.49
N LEU A 26 -28.78 -4.82 9.26
CA LEU A 26 -29.79 -4.85 10.31
C LEU A 26 -29.22 -4.85 11.74
N LEU A 27 -27.93 -5.17 11.91
CA LEU A 27 -27.32 -5.12 13.24
C LEU A 27 -26.83 -3.71 13.59
N GLU A 28 -27.05 -3.30 14.84
CA GLU A 28 -26.54 -2.04 15.39
C GLU A 28 -25.75 -2.28 16.69
N PRO A 29 -24.45 -2.00 16.71
CA PRO A 29 -23.61 -1.59 15.59
C PRO A 29 -23.41 -2.74 14.58
N PRO A 30 -23.11 -2.40 13.31
CA PRO A 30 -22.80 -3.42 12.30
C PRO A 30 -21.49 -4.15 12.63
N PRO A 31 -21.25 -5.32 12.04
CA PRO A 31 -19.98 -6.03 12.23
C PRO A 31 -18.79 -5.21 11.69
N ASP A 32 -17.66 -5.30 12.38
CA ASP A 32 -16.39 -4.64 11.98
C ASP A 32 -15.81 -5.21 10.69
N ALA A 33 -16.04 -6.51 10.45
CA ALA A 33 -15.72 -7.18 9.19
C ALA A 33 -16.69 -8.33 8.94
N LEU A 34 -17.00 -8.57 7.65
CA LEU A 34 -17.83 -9.67 7.21
C LEU A 34 -17.30 -10.21 5.88
N THR A 35 -17.20 -11.52 5.75
CA THR A 35 -16.85 -12.20 4.50
C THR A 35 -17.83 -13.32 4.20
N VAL A 36 -18.17 -13.47 2.91
CA VAL A 36 -18.95 -14.61 2.38
C VAL A 36 -18.12 -15.24 1.27
N PHE A 37 -17.78 -16.51 1.40
CA PHE A 37 -16.94 -17.21 0.43
C PHE A 37 -17.33 -18.67 0.27
N GLU A 38 -16.89 -19.29 -0.83
CA GLU A 38 -17.07 -20.71 -1.08
C GLU A 38 -16.01 -21.52 -0.32
N ASN A 39 -16.47 -22.37 0.59
CA ASN A 39 -15.64 -23.25 1.43
C ASN A 39 -15.79 -24.71 0.98
N GLY A 40 -15.41 -24.98 -0.26
CA GLY A 40 -15.56 -26.27 -0.95
C GLY A 40 -16.72 -26.28 -1.94
N PRO A 41 -16.77 -27.25 -2.89
CA PRO A 41 -17.77 -27.27 -3.95
C PRO A 41 -19.20 -27.22 -3.43
N GLY A 42 -19.92 -26.13 -3.75
CA GLY A 42 -21.31 -25.93 -3.36
C GLY A 42 -21.54 -25.67 -1.88
N ARG A 43 -20.50 -25.39 -1.11
CA ARG A 43 -20.59 -25.01 0.32
C ARG A 43 -20.16 -23.57 0.50
N TRP A 44 -20.97 -22.79 1.17
CA TRP A 44 -20.72 -21.37 1.42
C TRP A 44 -20.50 -21.14 2.91
N ARG A 45 -19.62 -20.22 3.25
CA ARG A 45 -19.32 -19.86 4.63
C ARG A 45 -19.40 -18.36 4.79
N ILE A 46 -20.03 -17.94 5.89
CA ILE A 46 -19.96 -16.58 6.40
C ILE A 46 -19.01 -16.57 7.58
N GLU A 47 -18.12 -15.58 7.61
CA GLU A 47 -17.35 -15.22 8.79
C GLU A 47 -17.62 -13.76 9.11
N VAL A 48 -17.98 -13.49 10.37
CA VAL A 48 -18.29 -12.16 10.87
C VAL A 48 -17.50 -11.87 12.12
N TYR A 49 -16.98 -10.65 12.24
CA TYR A 49 -16.06 -10.23 13.29
C TYR A 49 -16.61 -9.02 14.02
N PHE A 50 -16.56 -9.08 15.35
CA PHE A 50 -16.95 -7.98 16.23
C PHE A 50 -15.82 -7.67 17.21
N ASP A 51 -15.53 -6.38 17.43
CA ASP A 51 -14.59 -5.96 18.48
C ASP A 51 -15.19 -6.27 19.86
N THR A 52 -14.47 -7.02 20.66
CA THR A 52 -14.90 -7.39 22.03
C THR A 52 -15.10 -6.18 22.95
N ALA A 53 -14.51 -5.02 22.62
CA ALA A 53 -14.75 -3.76 23.33
C ALA A 53 -16.22 -3.30 23.22
N GLN A 54 -16.97 -3.79 22.25
CA GLN A 54 -18.41 -3.48 22.06
C GLN A 54 -19.34 -4.38 22.89
N GLY A 55 -18.80 -5.30 23.68
CA GLY A 55 -19.55 -6.26 24.52
C GLY A 55 -19.71 -7.63 23.87
N GLU A 56 -20.38 -8.53 24.62
CA GLU A 56 -20.73 -9.85 24.05
C GLU A 56 -21.83 -9.73 23.03
N ARG A 57 -21.63 -10.36 21.87
CA ARG A 57 -22.56 -10.37 20.74
C ARG A 57 -23.04 -11.80 20.47
N ASP A 58 -24.29 -11.89 20.03
CA ASP A 58 -24.89 -13.14 19.51
C ASP A 58 -25.60 -12.84 18.16
N PRO A 59 -24.85 -12.95 17.03
CA PRO A 59 -25.40 -12.62 15.72
C PRO A 59 -26.66 -13.38 15.35
N ALA A 60 -26.79 -14.64 15.79
CA ALA A 60 -28.00 -15.44 15.54
C ALA A 60 -29.19 -14.94 16.36
N GLY A 61 -29.00 -14.70 17.66
CA GLY A 61 -30.05 -14.19 18.54
C GLY A 61 -30.48 -12.77 18.18
N GLU A 62 -29.55 -11.95 17.73
CA GLU A 62 -29.83 -10.57 17.28
C GLU A 62 -30.58 -10.53 15.95
N LEU A 63 -30.30 -11.44 15.01
CA LEU A 63 -30.99 -11.52 13.71
C LEU A 63 -32.36 -12.25 13.80
N ALA A 64 -32.51 -13.20 14.71
CA ALA A 64 -33.74 -14.02 14.80
C ALA A 64 -35.03 -13.22 14.83
N PRO A 65 -35.17 -12.10 15.58
CA PRO A 65 -36.41 -11.30 15.58
C PRO A 65 -36.60 -10.46 14.31
N LEU A 66 -35.54 -10.29 13.50
CA LEU A 66 -35.53 -9.39 12.34
C LEU A 66 -35.76 -10.12 11.02
N LEU A 67 -35.61 -11.45 11.00
CA LEU A 67 -35.76 -12.28 9.80
C LEU A 67 -36.83 -13.36 9.95
N SER A 68 -37.56 -13.61 8.88
CA SER A 68 -38.52 -14.69 8.79
C SER A 68 -37.84 -15.92 8.19
N GLY A 69 -37.47 -16.93 9.00
CA GLY A 69 -36.90 -18.20 8.54
C GLY A 69 -35.85 -18.76 9.48
N PRO A 70 -35.43 -20.02 9.29
CA PRO A 70 -34.39 -20.63 10.12
C PRO A 70 -33.06 -19.98 9.83
N LEU A 71 -32.39 -19.51 10.87
CA LEU A 71 -31.01 -19.06 10.82
C LEU A 71 -30.06 -20.24 11.02
N PRO A 72 -28.88 -20.21 10.38
CA PRO A 72 -27.86 -21.19 10.65
C PRO A 72 -27.30 -21.02 12.07
N GLU A 73 -26.76 -22.09 12.60
CA GLU A 73 -26.03 -22.07 13.85
C GLU A 73 -24.66 -21.39 13.61
N PHE A 74 -24.38 -20.33 14.38
CA PHE A 74 -23.07 -19.67 14.34
C PHE A 74 -22.14 -20.30 15.40
N SER A 75 -20.99 -20.80 14.96
CA SER A 75 -19.92 -21.18 15.85
C SER A 75 -19.12 -19.95 16.26
N ALA A 76 -18.93 -19.74 17.58
CA ALA A 76 -18.09 -18.67 18.09
C ALA A 76 -16.65 -19.16 18.27
N GLU A 77 -15.68 -18.39 17.76
CA GLU A 77 -14.25 -18.63 17.95
C GLU A 77 -13.61 -17.36 18.53
N GLU A 78 -12.86 -17.49 19.62
CA GLU A 78 -11.97 -16.41 20.04
C GLU A 78 -10.85 -16.28 19.01
N VAL A 79 -10.76 -15.08 18.42
CA VAL A 79 -9.66 -14.77 17.53
C VAL A 79 -8.55 -14.20 18.42
N PRO A 80 -7.45 -14.93 18.65
CA PRO A 80 -6.32 -14.36 19.35
C PRO A 80 -5.89 -13.06 18.65
N GLU A 81 -5.24 -12.16 19.37
CA GLU A 81 -4.63 -10.94 18.79
C GLU A 81 -3.57 -11.29 17.73
N LEU A 82 -4.00 -11.95 16.69
CA LEU A 82 -3.19 -12.25 15.53
C LEU A 82 -3.35 -11.04 14.60
N ASN A 83 -2.26 -10.37 14.34
CA ASN A 83 -2.22 -9.35 13.29
C ASN A 83 -2.48 -10.04 11.93
N TRP A 84 -3.78 -10.17 11.56
CA TRP A 84 -4.22 -10.83 10.32
C TRP A 84 -3.63 -10.19 9.08
N VAL A 85 -3.35 -8.88 9.15
CA VAL A 85 -2.64 -8.16 8.10
C VAL A 85 -1.22 -8.72 8.00
N ALA A 86 -0.53 -8.90 9.11
CA ALA A 86 0.81 -9.49 9.12
C ALA A 86 0.82 -10.95 8.67
N ILE A 87 -0.20 -11.75 9.04
CA ILE A 87 -0.30 -13.17 8.65
C ILE A 87 -0.60 -13.31 7.16
N SER A 88 -1.58 -12.59 6.63
CA SER A 88 -1.90 -12.62 5.20
C SER A 88 -0.76 -12.08 4.34
N GLN A 89 -0.02 -11.14 4.85
CA GLN A 89 1.15 -10.58 4.17
C GLN A 89 2.39 -11.47 4.30
N ALA A 90 2.55 -12.20 5.42
CA ALA A 90 3.59 -13.20 5.58
C ALA A 90 3.44 -14.40 4.62
N ALA A 91 2.23 -14.62 4.09
CA ALA A 91 1.96 -15.63 3.07
C ALA A 91 2.25 -15.16 1.64
N LEU A 92 2.59 -13.87 1.41
CA LEU A 92 2.83 -13.36 0.08
C LEU A 92 4.23 -13.76 -0.42
N PRO A 93 4.33 -14.31 -1.65
CA PRO A 93 5.62 -14.73 -2.20
C PRO A 93 6.52 -13.52 -2.51
N PRO A 94 7.85 -13.72 -2.62
CA PRO A 94 8.75 -12.66 -3.03
C PRO A 94 8.39 -12.07 -4.38
N VAL A 95 8.46 -10.73 -4.49
CA VAL A 95 8.17 -9.99 -5.74
C VAL A 95 9.48 -9.66 -6.45
N ARG A 96 9.54 -9.92 -7.77
CA ARG A 96 10.63 -9.49 -8.63
C ARG A 96 10.21 -8.30 -9.48
N ALA A 97 10.97 -7.21 -9.40
CA ALA A 97 10.78 -5.98 -10.17
C ALA A 97 12.11 -5.51 -10.78
N GLY A 98 12.36 -5.89 -12.03
CA GLY A 98 13.65 -5.64 -12.67
C GLY A 98 14.78 -6.32 -11.88
N ARG A 99 15.76 -5.53 -11.41
CA ARG A 99 16.88 -6.02 -10.57
C ARG A 99 16.49 -6.26 -9.11
N PHE A 100 15.36 -5.73 -8.65
CA PHE A 100 14.94 -5.82 -7.26
C PHE A 100 14.25 -7.13 -6.95
N THR A 101 14.55 -7.69 -5.78
CA THR A 101 13.78 -8.77 -5.17
C THR A 101 13.30 -8.29 -3.80
N ILE A 102 11.99 -8.15 -3.66
CA ILE A 102 11.34 -7.71 -2.42
C ILE A 102 10.77 -8.93 -1.72
N HIS A 103 11.04 -9.08 -0.43
CA HIS A 103 10.60 -10.23 0.35
C HIS A 103 10.39 -9.87 1.82
N GLY A 104 9.58 -10.65 2.51
CA GLY A 104 9.44 -10.58 3.97
C GLY A 104 10.55 -11.32 4.73
N SER A 105 10.58 -11.16 6.04
CA SER A 105 11.55 -11.83 6.93
C SER A 105 11.41 -13.35 6.89
N HIS A 106 10.18 -13.87 6.67
CA HIS A 106 9.89 -15.31 6.57
C HIS A 106 10.60 -15.99 5.38
N ASP A 107 10.90 -15.24 4.29
CA ASP A 107 11.61 -15.75 3.13
C ASP A 107 13.13 -15.53 3.19
N ARG A 108 13.63 -14.89 4.24
CA ARG A 108 15.04 -14.50 4.37
C ARG A 108 16.03 -15.67 4.22
N ALA A 109 15.63 -16.87 4.63
CA ALA A 109 16.46 -18.07 4.49
C ALA A 109 16.50 -18.62 3.05
N ARG A 110 15.48 -18.30 2.24
CA ARG A 110 15.31 -18.79 0.86
C ARG A 110 15.85 -17.84 -0.19
N ILE A 111 15.95 -16.55 0.14
CA ILE A 111 16.37 -15.51 -0.79
C ILE A 111 17.86 -15.22 -0.61
N ALA A 112 18.63 -15.39 -1.68
CA ALA A 112 20.03 -15.04 -1.67
C ALA A 112 20.22 -13.54 -1.41
N ARG A 113 21.06 -13.19 -0.45
CA ARG A 113 21.41 -11.79 -0.17
C ARG A 113 22.12 -11.19 -1.36
N GLY A 114 21.62 -10.07 -1.85
CA GLY A 114 22.19 -9.34 -2.97
C GLY A 114 22.06 -7.83 -2.78
N PRO A 115 22.80 -7.03 -3.54
CA PRO A 115 22.78 -5.57 -3.41
C PRO A 115 21.39 -4.97 -3.63
N ASN A 116 20.56 -5.61 -4.44
CA ASN A 116 19.20 -5.15 -4.78
C ASN A 116 18.08 -5.98 -4.12
N THR A 117 18.41 -6.78 -3.11
CA THR A 117 17.43 -7.49 -2.30
C THR A 117 16.89 -6.55 -1.23
N ILE A 118 15.56 -6.41 -1.14
CA ILE A 118 14.88 -5.48 -0.24
C ILE A 118 14.01 -6.28 0.71
N LEU A 119 14.28 -6.13 2.00
CA LEU A 119 13.50 -6.72 3.07
C LEU A 119 12.40 -5.73 3.48
N ILE A 120 11.16 -6.10 3.29
CA ILE A 120 9.99 -5.36 3.77
C ILE A 120 9.14 -6.34 4.56
N ASP A 121 9.11 -6.16 5.86
CA ASP A 121 8.14 -6.86 6.67
C ASP A 121 6.81 -6.14 6.57
N ALA A 122 5.83 -6.93 6.23
CA ALA A 122 4.49 -6.47 6.05
C ALA A 122 3.91 -6.08 7.41
N GLY A 123 3.73 -4.80 7.60
CA GLY A 123 3.00 -4.18 8.69
C GLY A 123 1.73 -3.52 8.15
N GLU A 124 1.09 -2.71 8.96
CA GLU A 124 -0.11 -1.93 8.59
C GLU A 124 0.16 -0.85 7.52
N ALA A 125 1.42 -0.64 7.13
CA ALA A 125 1.78 0.37 6.13
C ALA A 125 1.63 -0.16 4.69
N PHE A 126 1.02 0.65 3.83
CA PHE A 126 0.88 0.38 2.40
C PHE A 126 2.26 0.28 1.70
N GLY A 127 2.39 -0.58 0.67
CA GLY A 127 3.59 -0.62 -0.16
C GLY A 127 4.42 -1.91 -0.08
N THR A 128 3.77 -3.08 0.01
CA THR A 128 4.44 -4.40 0.05
C THR A 128 4.96 -4.90 -1.29
N ALA A 129 5.00 -4.06 -2.31
CA ALA A 129 5.39 -4.38 -3.70
C ALA A 129 4.45 -5.34 -4.47
N HIS A 130 3.50 -5.98 -3.81
CA HIS A 130 2.50 -6.84 -4.48
C HIS A 130 1.45 -6.03 -5.26
N HIS A 131 1.30 -4.75 -4.93
CA HIS A 131 0.41 -3.85 -5.66
C HIS A 131 1.06 -3.40 -6.98
N ALA A 132 0.31 -3.42 -8.08
CA ALA A 132 0.79 -3.08 -9.42
C ALA A 132 1.42 -1.69 -9.52
N THR A 133 0.98 -0.72 -8.70
CA THR A 133 1.54 0.63 -8.65
C THR A 133 2.95 0.66 -8.10
N THR A 134 3.22 -0.11 -7.03
CA THR A 134 4.56 -0.24 -6.45
C THR A 134 5.49 -0.97 -7.41
N LEU A 135 5.01 -2.04 -8.05
CA LEU A 135 5.74 -2.75 -9.10
C LEU A 135 6.13 -1.80 -10.25
N GLY A 136 5.20 -0.97 -10.73
CA GLY A 136 5.44 0.02 -11.77
C GLY A 136 6.52 1.04 -11.39
N CYS A 137 6.48 1.56 -10.16
CA CYS A 137 7.52 2.47 -9.64
C CYS A 137 8.89 1.80 -9.54
N LEU A 138 8.97 0.56 -9.03
CA LEU A 138 10.22 -0.18 -8.93
C LEU A 138 10.85 -0.43 -10.32
N LEU A 139 10.04 -0.78 -11.33
CA LEU A 139 10.50 -0.92 -12.72
C LEU A 139 10.96 0.41 -13.31
N ALA A 140 10.30 1.52 -12.97
CA ALA A 140 10.74 2.86 -13.37
C ALA A 140 12.09 3.21 -12.72
N ILE A 141 12.26 2.97 -11.42
CA ILE A 141 13.51 3.17 -10.69
C ILE A 141 14.64 2.31 -11.30
N ASP A 142 14.39 1.02 -11.58
CA ASP A 142 15.38 0.13 -12.20
C ASP A 142 15.87 0.66 -13.55
N ARG A 143 14.95 1.16 -14.37
CA ARG A 143 15.28 1.74 -15.68
C ARG A 143 16.09 3.03 -15.52
N LEU A 144 15.63 3.95 -14.67
CA LEU A 144 16.28 5.23 -14.44
C LEU A 144 17.70 5.06 -13.85
N ALA A 145 17.87 4.13 -12.92
CA ALA A 145 19.16 3.84 -12.30
C ALA A 145 20.22 3.26 -13.27
N ARG A 146 19.83 2.83 -14.48
CA ARG A 146 20.75 2.36 -15.53
C ARG A 146 21.31 3.50 -16.39
N SER A 147 20.56 4.59 -16.52
CA SER A 147 20.85 5.67 -17.47
C SER A 147 21.08 7.03 -16.82
N CYS A 148 20.67 7.19 -15.57
CA CYS A 148 20.73 8.47 -14.86
C CYS A 148 21.47 8.32 -13.53
N LYS A 149 22.12 9.43 -13.12
CA LYS A 149 22.65 9.59 -11.76
C LYS A 149 21.76 10.60 -11.05
N PHE A 150 21.31 10.23 -9.86
CA PHE A 150 20.50 11.11 -9.01
C PHE A 150 21.24 11.33 -7.69
N ALA A 151 21.38 12.58 -7.29
CA ALA A 151 22.08 12.97 -6.07
C ALA A 151 21.11 13.33 -4.94
N SER A 152 19.95 13.92 -5.28
CA SER A 152 18.94 14.38 -4.33
C SER A 152 17.56 13.84 -4.71
N VAL A 153 16.96 13.01 -3.85
CA VAL A 153 15.73 12.28 -4.17
C VAL A 153 14.68 12.51 -3.09
N LEU A 154 13.42 12.71 -3.53
CA LEU A 154 12.25 12.75 -2.65
C LEU A 154 11.31 11.59 -2.99
N ASP A 155 10.96 10.78 -1.99
CA ASP A 155 9.88 9.80 -2.02
C ASP A 155 8.73 10.34 -1.16
N LEU A 156 7.66 10.82 -1.81
CA LEU A 156 6.51 11.46 -1.17
C LEU A 156 5.32 10.50 -1.10
N GLY A 157 4.80 10.30 0.13
CA GLY A 157 3.86 9.21 0.44
C GLY A 157 4.58 7.88 0.45
N CYS A 158 5.67 7.79 1.21
CA CYS A 158 6.62 6.68 1.13
C CYS A 158 6.07 5.36 1.69
N GLY A 159 5.01 5.37 2.50
CA GLY A 159 4.40 4.19 3.10
C GLY A 159 5.44 3.34 3.83
N SER A 160 5.68 2.11 3.35
CA SER A 160 6.70 1.20 3.88
C SER A 160 8.16 1.64 3.64
N GLY A 161 8.39 2.66 2.82
CA GLY A 161 9.72 3.13 2.41
C GLY A 161 10.37 2.30 1.30
N VAL A 162 9.66 1.35 0.69
CA VAL A 162 10.21 0.42 -0.31
C VAL A 162 10.83 1.14 -1.50
N LEU A 163 10.25 2.23 -2.00
CA LEU A 163 10.75 2.97 -3.16
C LEU A 163 12.02 3.74 -2.80
N ALA A 164 12.05 4.43 -1.66
CA ALA A 164 13.25 5.07 -1.14
C ALA A 164 14.40 4.08 -0.96
N ILE A 165 14.13 2.88 -0.41
CA ILE A 165 15.11 1.80 -0.23
C ILE A 165 15.60 1.30 -1.58
N ALA A 166 14.71 1.13 -2.57
CA ALA A 166 15.09 0.73 -3.93
C ALA A 166 16.03 1.74 -4.58
N VAL A 167 15.76 3.04 -4.42
CA VAL A 167 16.67 4.11 -4.88
C VAL A 167 18.02 4.01 -4.19
N ALA A 168 18.06 3.91 -2.86
CA ALA A 168 19.32 3.84 -2.11
C ALA A 168 20.19 2.64 -2.51
N LYS A 169 19.55 1.50 -2.79
CA LYS A 169 20.26 0.27 -3.20
C LYS A 169 20.72 0.27 -4.66
N SER A 170 20.10 1.07 -5.52
CA SER A 170 20.41 1.07 -6.97
C SER A 170 21.20 2.30 -7.43
N ILE A 171 21.18 3.39 -6.66
CA ILE A 171 21.80 4.66 -7.01
C ILE A 171 22.80 5.04 -5.91
N VAL A 172 24.08 4.77 -6.18
CA VAL A 172 25.14 5.01 -5.22
C VAL A 172 25.31 6.52 -4.96
N GLY A 173 25.35 6.88 -3.68
CA GLY A 173 25.56 8.27 -3.25
C GLY A 173 24.32 9.15 -3.25
N ALA A 174 23.15 8.65 -3.64
CA ALA A 174 21.89 9.39 -3.52
C ALA A 174 21.58 9.75 -2.07
N ARG A 175 21.17 11.00 -1.83
CA ARG A 175 20.61 11.48 -0.57
C ARG A 175 19.10 11.54 -0.72
N ILE A 176 18.38 10.84 0.12
CA ILE A 176 16.96 10.58 -0.04
C ILE A 176 16.20 11.15 1.16
N VAL A 177 15.11 11.86 0.89
CA VAL A 177 14.07 12.14 1.88
C VAL A 177 12.88 11.23 1.55
N ALA A 178 12.46 10.44 2.52
CA ALA A 178 11.23 9.67 2.47
C ALA A 178 10.21 10.34 3.39
N ALA A 179 9.07 10.76 2.85
CA ALA A 179 8.08 11.54 3.58
C ALA A 179 6.70 10.88 3.52
N ASP A 180 6.02 10.81 4.66
CA ASP A 180 4.64 10.39 4.74
C ASP A 180 3.87 11.27 5.73
N MET A 181 2.56 11.45 5.52
CA MET A 181 1.70 12.18 6.44
C MET A 181 1.27 11.33 7.64
N ASP A 182 1.20 10.01 7.45
CA ASP A 182 0.84 9.07 8.49
C ASP A 182 2.03 8.75 9.41
N ALA A 183 1.81 8.90 10.72
CA ALA A 183 2.85 8.65 11.73
C ALA A 183 3.26 7.18 11.81
N GLN A 184 2.35 6.25 11.54
CA GLN A 184 2.63 4.82 11.56
C GLN A 184 3.48 4.43 10.34
N SER A 185 3.15 4.93 9.16
CA SER A 185 3.97 4.76 7.95
C SER A 185 5.40 5.27 8.14
N VAL A 186 5.57 6.42 8.79
CA VAL A 186 6.91 6.98 9.11
C VAL A 186 7.72 6.03 10.01
N LYS A 187 7.10 5.44 11.02
CA LYS A 187 7.76 4.46 11.90
C LYS A 187 8.18 3.21 11.13
N VAL A 188 7.26 2.63 10.34
CA VAL A 188 7.51 1.45 9.52
C VAL A 188 8.60 1.71 8.49
N ALA A 189 8.55 2.85 7.79
CA ALA A 189 9.60 3.23 6.84
C ALA A 189 10.97 3.36 7.51
N ALA A 190 11.05 4.00 8.68
CA ALA A 190 12.31 4.15 9.41
C ALA A 190 12.89 2.80 9.86
N GLU A 191 12.04 1.87 10.27
CA GLU A 191 12.45 0.51 10.61
C GLU A 191 12.95 -0.27 9.38
N ASN A 192 12.21 -0.26 8.28
CA ASN A 192 12.59 -0.91 7.03
C ASN A 192 13.90 -0.34 6.47
N VAL A 193 14.09 0.97 6.53
CA VAL A 193 15.35 1.65 6.15
C VAL A 193 16.52 1.11 6.95
N ARG A 194 16.34 0.92 8.26
CA ARG A 194 17.38 0.37 9.14
C ARG A 194 17.67 -1.10 8.86
N LEU A 195 16.62 -1.92 8.69
CA LEU A 195 16.73 -3.35 8.36
C LEU A 195 17.47 -3.60 7.04
N ASN A 196 17.32 -2.68 6.09
CA ASN A 196 17.98 -2.75 4.79
C ASN A 196 19.39 -2.13 4.77
N GLY A 197 19.89 -1.57 5.88
CA GLY A 197 21.24 -1.02 5.99
C GLY A 197 21.46 0.28 5.22
N VAL A 198 20.39 1.05 4.92
CA VAL A 198 20.47 2.28 4.10
C VAL A 198 20.15 3.56 4.89
N ALA A 199 20.17 3.50 6.22
CA ALA A 199 19.83 4.62 7.11
C ALA A 199 20.75 5.86 6.94
N SER A 200 21.97 5.69 6.48
CA SER A 200 22.88 6.80 6.18
C SER A 200 22.49 7.61 4.94
N GLN A 201 21.69 7.03 4.04
CA GLN A 201 21.27 7.64 2.78
C GLN A 201 19.86 8.20 2.83
N ILE A 202 18.99 7.69 3.73
CA ILE A 202 17.57 8.00 3.78
C ILE A 202 17.20 8.71 5.06
N ARG A 203 16.63 9.91 4.95
CA ARG A 203 15.98 10.63 6.04
C ARG A 203 14.47 10.43 5.94
N VAL A 204 13.89 9.76 6.93
CA VAL A 204 12.44 9.59 7.01
C VAL A 204 11.84 10.72 7.83
N VAL A 205 10.77 11.37 7.33
CA VAL A 205 10.12 12.51 7.99
C VAL A 205 8.60 12.40 7.90
N ARG A 206 7.91 12.93 8.92
CA ARG A 206 6.46 13.09 8.85
C ARG A 206 6.13 14.41 8.17
N ALA A 207 5.50 14.37 6.99
CA ALA A 207 5.16 15.56 6.23
C ALA A 207 3.93 15.36 5.35
N SER A 208 3.14 16.43 5.23
CA SER A 208 2.06 16.54 4.25
C SER A 208 2.49 17.53 3.15
N GLY A 209 2.82 17.00 1.95
CA GLY A 209 3.37 17.80 0.84
C GLY A 209 4.85 18.14 1.03
N THR A 210 5.31 19.25 0.42
CA THR A 210 6.73 19.60 0.28
C THR A 210 7.20 20.74 1.19
N THR A 211 6.37 21.23 2.10
CA THR A 211 6.66 22.41 2.94
C THR A 211 7.52 22.12 4.16
N HIS A 212 7.75 20.85 4.50
CA HIS A 212 8.55 20.43 5.65
C HIS A 212 10.00 20.95 5.55
N PRO A 213 10.61 21.45 6.66
CA PRO A 213 11.98 22.01 6.64
C PRO A 213 13.03 21.07 6.05
N GLU A 214 13.01 19.78 6.39
CA GLU A 214 13.94 18.76 5.82
C GLU A 214 13.78 18.59 4.31
N ILE A 215 12.56 18.72 3.77
CA ILE A 215 12.33 18.65 2.32
C ILE A 215 12.85 19.92 1.68
N ARG A 216 12.51 21.09 2.23
CA ARG A 216 12.91 22.39 1.67
C ARG A 216 14.43 22.58 1.70
N SER A 217 15.12 22.14 2.76
CA SER A 217 16.57 22.28 2.88
C SER A 217 17.37 21.39 1.91
N ARG A 218 16.72 20.36 1.34
CA ARG A 218 17.34 19.42 0.40
C ARG A 218 16.93 19.65 -1.05
N ALA A 219 15.94 20.50 -1.28
CA ALA A 219 15.58 20.93 -2.63
C ALA A 219 16.72 21.76 -3.25
N PRO A 220 16.90 21.77 -4.58
CA PRO A 220 16.06 21.03 -5.53
C PRO A 220 16.37 19.53 -5.58
N PHE A 221 15.36 18.74 -5.98
CA PHE A 221 15.48 17.30 -6.20
C PHE A 221 15.65 17.03 -7.69
N ASP A 222 16.55 16.09 -8.01
CA ASP A 222 16.73 15.60 -9.38
C ASP A 222 15.83 14.38 -9.68
N LEU A 223 15.30 13.72 -8.65
CA LEU A 223 14.24 12.71 -8.77
C LEU A 223 13.19 12.90 -7.66
N LEU A 224 11.91 12.96 -8.05
CA LEU A 224 10.78 12.88 -7.13
C LEU A 224 9.90 11.69 -7.52
N ILE A 225 9.53 10.89 -6.53
CA ILE A 225 8.64 9.75 -6.70
C ILE A 225 7.42 9.97 -5.81
N ALA A 226 6.22 9.75 -6.33
CA ALA A 226 4.99 9.75 -5.54
C ALA A 226 4.05 8.64 -6.02
N ASN A 227 3.80 7.67 -5.15
CA ASN A 227 2.87 6.57 -5.39
C ASN A 227 1.64 6.72 -4.50
N ILE A 228 0.80 7.70 -4.83
CA ILE A 228 -0.41 8.04 -4.09
C ILE A 228 -1.58 8.22 -5.07
N LEU A 229 -2.81 8.34 -4.55
CA LEU A 229 -4.01 8.43 -5.39
C LEU A 229 -4.00 9.64 -6.33
N ALA A 230 -4.66 9.53 -7.50
CA ALA A 230 -4.70 10.54 -8.54
C ALA A 230 -5.22 11.90 -8.06
N GLY A 231 -6.30 11.94 -7.27
CA GLY A 231 -6.87 13.18 -6.75
C GLY A 231 -5.87 14.01 -5.92
N PRO A 232 -5.21 13.43 -4.90
CA PRO A 232 -4.08 14.07 -4.21
C PRO A 232 -2.96 14.53 -5.13
N LEU A 233 -2.53 13.73 -6.12
CA LEU A 233 -1.49 14.10 -7.08
C LEU A 233 -1.86 15.37 -7.86
N ILE A 234 -3.10 15.46 -8.34
CA ILE A 234 -3.60 16.64 -9.05
C ILE A 234 -3.55 17.87 -8.16
N ARG A 235 -4.01 17.77 -6.91
CA ARG A 235 -3.97 18.89 -5.96
C ARG A 235 -2.55 19.33 -5.58
N LEU A 236 -1.62 18.40 -5.53
CA LEU A 236 -0.23 18.65 -5.16
C LEU A 236 0.62 19.17 -6.33
N ALA A 237 0.17 19.12 -7.58
CA ALA A 237 0.97 19.51 -8.75
C ALA A 237 1.62 20.89 -8.62
N PRO A 238 0.95 21.97 -8.15
CA PRO A 238 1.59 23.27 -7.93
C PRO A 238 2.72 23.24 -6.88
N GLN A 239 2.65 22.34 -5.91
CA GLN A 239 3.65 22.20 -4.85
C GLN A 239 4.82 21.29 -5.25
N LEU A 240 4.59 20.33 -6.16
CA LEU A 240 5.61 19.37 -6.58
C LEU A 240 6.53 19.92 -7.67
N ALA A 241 6.08 20.91 -8.43
CA ALA A 241 6.90 21.51 -9.49
C ALA A 241 8.10 22.31 -8.92
N PRO A 242 7.97 23.24 -7.96
CA PRO A 242 9.07 24.09 -7.50
C PRO A 242 10.28 23.32 -6.95
N PRO A 243 10.12 22.25 -6.14
CA PRO A 243 11.24 21.54 -5.54
C PRO A 243 11.96 20.56 -6.48
N ILE A 244 11.54 20.39 -7.73
CA ILE A 244 12.23 19.56 -8.72
C ILE A 244 13.13 20.43 -9.58
N ASP A 245 14.34 20.00 -9.85
CA ASP A 245 15.30 20.72 -10.69
C ASP A 245 14.87 20.75 -12.16
N ARG A 246 15.32 21.76 -12.94
CA ARG A 246 15.16 21.73 -14.40
C ARG A 246 15.91 20.53 -14.98
N GLY A 247 15.24 19.75 -15.83
CA GLY A 247 15.73 18.45 -16.28
C GLY A 247 15.52 17.31 -15.28
N GLY A 248 15.08 17.61 -14.06
CA GLY A 248 14.76 16.60 -13.05
C GLY A 248 13.61 15.69 -13.46
N THR A 249 13.57 14.52 -12.87
CA THR A 249 12.63 13.45 -13.18
C THR A 249 11.53 13.38 -12.12
N LEU A 250 10.29 13.17 -12.56
CA LEU A 250 9.13 12.93 -11.70
C LEU A 250 8.50 11.59 -12.08
N VAL A 251 8.33 10.70 -11.10
CA VAL A 251 7.65 9.41 -11.27
C VAL A 251 6.38 9.43 -10.43
N LEU A 252 5.22 9.26 -11.08
CA LEU A 252 3.91 9.22 -10.46
C LEU A 252 3.24 7.88 -10.68
N SER A 253 2.63 7.32 -9.63
CA SER A 253 1.80 6.11 -9.69
C SER A 253 0.68 6.18 -8.64
N GLY A 254 -0.13 5.11 -8.50
CA GLY A 254 -1.38 5.16 -7.74
C GLY A 254 -2.54 5.71 -8.57
N ILE A 255 -2.41 5.66 -9.89
CA ILE A 255 -3.30 6.25 -10.88
C ILE A 255 -3.95 5.12 -11.68
N LEU A 256 -5.27 5.04 -11.72
CA LEU A 256 -5.97 4.14 -12.64
C LEU A 256 -5.78 4.60 -14.09
N VAL A 257 -5.75 3.66 -15.04
CA VAL A 257 -5.56 4.01 -16.47
C VAL A 257 -6.54 5.08 -16.96
N PRO A 258 -7.84 5.06 -16.61
CA PRO A 258 -8.77 6.12 -17.01
C PRO A 258 -8.47 7.51 -16.40
N GLN A 259 -7.75 7.58 -15.28
CA GLN A 259 -7.39 8.84 -14.61
C GLN A 259 -6.08 9.46 -15.17
N ALA A 260 -5.27 8.66 -15.89
CA ALA A 260 -3.97 9.10 -16.37
C ALA A 260 -4.03 10.35 -17.28
N PRO A 261 -5.00 10.52 -18.20
CA PRO A 261 -5.07 11.73 -19.05
C PRO A 261 -5.18 13.02 -18.25
N GLU A 262 -5.98 13.06 -17.19
CA GLU A 262 -6.15 14.23 -16.34
C GLU A 262 -4.86 14.57 -15.57
N VAL A 263 -4.21 13.55 -15.00
CA VAL A 263 -2.92 13.72 -14.33
C VAL A 263 -1.86 14.24 -15.31
N ILE A 264 -1.79 13.66 -16.52
CA ILE A 264 -0.83 14.10 -17.56
C ILE A 264 -1.07 15.55 -17.94
N ALA A 265 -2.32 15.95 -18.18
CA ALA A 265 -2.66 17.34 -18.52
C ALA A 265 -2.27 18.32 -17.40
N THR A 266 -2.58 17.95 -16.14
CA THR A 266 -2.24 18.76 -14.97
C THR A 266 -0.72 19.00 -14.87
N TYR A 267 0.08 17.94 -14.91
CA TYR A 267 1.54 18.07 -14.79
C TYR A 267 2.18 18.74 -15.99
N SER A 268 1.60 18.55 -17.20
CA SER A 268 2.04 19.28 -18.40
C SER A 268 1.84 20.80 -18.28
N ALA A 269 0.72 21.23 -17.70
CA ALA A 269 0.46 22.64 -17.41
C ALA A 269 1.42 23.23 -16.36
N HIS A 270 2.02 22.39 -15.50
CA HIS A 270 3.03 22.78 -14.51
C HIS A 270 4.49 22.61 -14.99
N GLY A 271 4.71 22.51 -16.31
CA GLY A 271 6.04 22.52 -16.90
C GLY A 271 6.73 21.17 -16.97
N PHE A 272 5.97 20.07 -16.90
CA PHE A 272 6.50 18.73 -17.08
C PHE A 272 6.20 18.19 -18.49
N ALA A 273 7.13 17.41 -19.04
CA ALA A 273 6.94 16.68 -20.29
C ALA A 273 6.87 15.17 -19.98
N LEU A 274 5.79 14.52 -20.40
CA LEU A 274 5.66 13.08 -20.27
C LEU A 274 6.74 12.41 -21.12
N GLN A 275 7.54 11.55 -20.47
CA GLN A 275 8.58 10.75 -21.11
C GLN A 275 8.11 9.33 -21.35
N ARG A 276 7.33 8.80 -20.39
CA ARG A 276 6.87 7.42 -20.45
C ARG A 276 5.57 7.20 -19.67
N HIS A 277 4.73 6.31 -20.20
CA HIS A 277 3.51 5.82 -19.57
C HIS A 277 3.50 4.30 -19.58
N ASP A 278 3.79 3.69 -18.45
CA ASP A 278 3.70 2.23 -18.24
C ASP A 278 2.32 1.88 -17.65
N ARG A 279 1.75 0.75 -18.08
CA ARG A 279 0.44 0.25 -17.61
C ARG A 279 0.59 -1.18 -17.13
N ILE A 280 0.15 -1.46 -15.89
CA ILE A 280 0.21 -2.80 -15.28
C ILE A 280 -1.14 -3.05 -14.60
N THR A 281 -1.85 -4.09 -15.02
CA THR A 281 -3.13 -4.53 -14.40
C THR A 281 -4.08 -3.38 -14.06
N GLY A 282 -4.36 -2.49 -15.03
CA GLY A 282 -5.29 -1.37 -14.86
C GLY A 282 -4.72 -0.13 -14.17
N TRP A 283 -3.45 -0.15 -13.74
CA TRP A 283 -2.75 0.97 -13.11
C TRP A 283 -1.71 1.59 -14.03
N SER A 284 -1.49 2.88 -13.84
CA SER A 284 -0.54 3.69 -14.60
C SER A 284 0.65 4.09 -13.75
N THR A 285 1.84 4.05 -14.36
CA THR A 285 3.04 4.70 -13.85
C THR A 285 3.52 5.69 -14.90
N LEU A 286 3.59 6.96 -14.52
CA LEU A 286 3.95 8.06 -15.40
C LEU A 286 5.34 8.58 -15.04
N THR A 287 6.22 8.68 -16.02
CA THR A 287 7.55 9.30 -15.86
C THR A 287 7.57 10.60 -16.65
N PHE A 288 7.92 11.68 -15.99
CA PHE A 288 8.03 13.03 -16.60
C PHE A 288 9.44 13.56 -16.44
N ALA A 289 9.82 14.47 -17.34
CA ALA A 289 10.97 15.38 -17.16
C ALA A 289 10.46 16.79 -16.95
N ARG A 290 11.08 17.54 -16.02
CA ARG A 290 10.80 18.97 -15.86
C ARG A 290 11.48 19.79 -16.97
N ARG A 291 10.73 20.66 -17.64
CA ARG A 291 11.23 21.59 -18.67
C ARG A 291 11.98 22.78 -18.08
#